data_72ce8f8c2db3de11ed70b5208fc3d837
#
_entry.id   72ce8f8c2db3de11ed70b5208fc3d837
#
_cell.length_a   1.000
_cell.length_b   1.000
_cell.length_c   1.000
_cell.angle_alpha   90.00
_cell.angle_beta   90.00
_cell.angle_gamma   90.00
#
_symmetry.space_group_name_H-M   'P 1'
#
loop_
_entity.id
_entity.type
_entity.pdbx_description
1 polymer ?
#
loop_
_entity_poly.entity_id
_entity_poly.type
_entity_poly.pdbx_seq_one_letter_code
_entity_poly.pdbx_strand_id
1 'polypeptide(L)' 'MTTYTTRNEAIDREIIAPLGEYAAQHDVDAIADEVLTTTGEGIDYRYILREDVDFWDVVAQHAL' A
#
# COMPACT_ATOMS: atom_id res chain seq x y z
N MET A 1 1.01 -9.86 11.68
CA MET A 1 1.28 -8.86 10.63
C MET A 1 1.32 -9.54 9.28
N THR A 2 0.62 -9.00 8.30
CA THR A 2 0.61 -9.56 6.94
C THR A 2 1.76 -8.97 6.13
N THR A 3 2.51 -9.84 5.47
CA THR A 3 3.61 -9.41 4.59
C THR A 3 3.36 -9.93 3.17
N TYR A 4 3.97 -9.27 2.20
CA TYR A 4 3.81 -9.61 0.79
C TYR A 4 5.16 -9.72 0.10
N THR A 5 5.27 -10.65 -0.84
CA THR A 5 6.52 -10.90 -1.54
C THR A 5 6.77 -9.89 -2.67
N THR A 6 5.71 -9.31 -3.22
CA THR A 6 5.81 -8.33 -4.29
C THR A 6 5.06 -7.05 -3.94
N ARG A 7 5.51 -5.93 -4.54
CA ARG A 7 4.84 -4.65 -4.37
C ARG A 7 3.41 -4.70 -4.93
N ASN A 8 3.22 -5.34 -6.07
CA ASN A 8 1.90 -5.44 -6.69
C ASN A 8 0.90 -6.19 -5.81
N GLU A 9 1.34 -7.27 -5.17
CA GLU A 9 0.48 -8.00 -4.24
C GLU A 9 0.12 -7.14 -3.04
N ALA A 10 1.09 -6.41 -2.48
CA ALA A 10 0.83 -5.51 -1.36
C ALA A 10 -0.17 -4.43 -1.75
N ILE A 11 -0.02 -3.84 -2.94
CA ILE A 11 -0.95 -2.83 -3.44
C ILE A 11 -2.36 -3.41 -3.58
N ASP A 12 -2.47 -4.58 -4.18
CA ASP A 12 -3.75 -5.23 -4.41
C ASP A 12 -4.49 -5.50 -3.10
N ARG A 13 -3.78 -6.02 -2.10
CA ARG A 13 -4.39 -6.44 -0.84
C ARG A 13 -4.63 -5.31 0.16
N GLU A 14 -3.72 -4.34 0.21
CA GLU A 14 -3.75 -3.30 1.24
C GLU A 14 -4.34 -1.98 0.74
N ILE A 15 -4.39 -1.76 -0.57
CA ILE A 15 -4.86 -0.51 -1.15
C ILE A 15 -6.10 -0.74 -2.00
N ILE A 16 -5.99 -1.57 -3.03
CA ILE A 16 -7.10 -1.77 -3.97
C ILE A 16 -8.29 -2.45 -3.29
N ALA A 17 -8.03 -3.48 -2.49
CA ALA A 17 -9.12 -4.20 -1.81
C ALA A 17 -9.94 -3.29 -0.88
N PRO A 18 -9.33 -2.46 -0.01
CA PRO A 18 -10.10 -1.54 0.82
C PRO A 18 -10.84 -0.46 0.03
N LEU A 19 -10.24 0.01 -1.07
CA LEU A 19 -10.85 1.07 -1.90
C LEU A 19 -11.93 0.53 -2.84
N GLY A 20 -11.84 -0.74 -3.24
CA GLY A 20 -12.80 -1.32 -4.16
C GLY A 20 -12.87 -0.55 -5.46
N GLU A 21 -14.08 -0.17 -5.86
CA GLU A 21 -14.28 0.57 -7.11
C GLU A 21 -13.68 1.98 -7.09
N TYR A 22 -13.41 2.52 -5.91
CA TYR A 22 -12.81 3.85 -5.78
C TYR A 22 -11.32 3.86 -6.09
N ALA A 23 -10.68 2.70 -6.19
CA ALA A 23 -9.26 2.63 -6.51
C ALA A 23 -8.94 3.33 -7.84
N ALA A 24 -9.83 3.24 -8.82
CA ALA A 24 -9.65 3.89 -10.11
C ALA A 24 -9.70 5.42 -10.02
N GLN A 25 -10.22 5.97 -8.94
CA GLN A 25 -10.35 7.41 -8.72
C GLN A 25 -9.20 7.99 -7.89
N HIS A 26 -8.20 7.17 -7.59
CA HIS A 26 -7.06 7.56 -6.76
C HIS A 26 -5.76 7.17 -7.43
N ASP A 27 -4.70 7.89 -7.09
CA ASP A 27 -3.36 7.54 -7.54
C ASP A 27 -2.80 6.44 -6.64
N VAL A 28 -3.10 5.19 -6.98
CA VAL A 28 -2.76 4.02 -6.18
C VAL A 28 -1.24 3.89 -6.01
N ASP A 29 -0.46 4.16 -7.06
CA ASP A 29 1.01 4.08 -6.96
C ASP A 29 1.57 5.10 -5.97
N ALA A 30 1.05 6.32 -5.98
CA ALA A 30 1.50 7.34 -5.03
C ALA A 30 1.10 6.99 -3.60
N ILE A 31 -0.11 6.45 -3.42
CA ILE A 31 -0.54 5.96 -2.11
C ILE A 31 0.40 4.87 -1.63
N ALA A 32 0.74 3.92 -2.50
CA ALA A 32 1.63 2.83 -2.16
C ALA A 32 3.00 3.34 -1.71
N ASP A 33 3.54 4.35 -2.37
CA ASP A 33 4.83 4.93 -2.01
C ASP A 33 4.83 5.51 -0.60
N GLU A 34 3.67 5.94 -0.11
CA GLU A 34 3.56 6.54 1.22
C GLU A 34 3.16 5.55 2.30
N VAL A 35 2.33 4.54 1.99
CA VAL A 35 1.80 3.64 3.01
C VAL A 35 2.51 2.30 3.09
N LEU A 36 3.28 1.94 2.08
CA LEU A 36 4.02 0.68 2.08
C LEU A 36 5.49 0.93 2.39
N THR A 37 6.08 -0.01 3.12
CA THR A 37 7.51 -0.03 3.37
C THR A 37 7.99 -1.46 3.22
N THR A 38 9.25 -1.69 3.46
CA THR A 38 9.84 -3.01 3.31
C THR A 38 10.49 -3.45 4.60
N THR A 39 10.59 -4.77 4.77
CA THR A 39 11.27 -5.37 5.91
C THR A 39 12.07 -6.57 5.42
N GLY A 40 13.08 -6.96 6.20
CA GLY A 40 13.93 -8.08 5.85
C GLY A 40 15.09 -7.70 4.94
N GLU A 41 15.93 -8.66 4.62
CA GLU A 41 17.11 -8.49 3.76
C GLU A 41 17.23 -9.70 2.82
N GLY A 42 17.77 -9.45 1.64
CA GLY A 42 18.02 -10.51 0.68
C GLY A 42 16.74 -11.23 0.29
N ILE A 43 16.73 -12.55 0.46
CA ILE A 43 15.58 -13.38 0.07
C ILE A 43 14.39 -13.23 1.03
N ASP A 44 14.61 -12.61 2.18
CA ASP A 44 13.54 -12.37 3.15
C ASP A 44 12.90 -11.00 2.99
N TYR A 45 13.19 -10.30 1.91
CA TYR A 45 12.64 -9.00 1.60
C TYR A 45 11.12 -9.08 1.40
N ARG A 46 10.37 -8.29 2.17
CA ARG A 46 8.90 -8.31 2.13
C ARG A 46 8.35 -6.89 2.17
N TYR A 47 7.16 -6.72 1.64
CA TYR A 47 6.41 -5.46 1.70
C TYR A 47 5.39 -5.53 2.82
N ILE A 48 5.28 -4.46 3.59
CA ILE A 48 4.31 -4.35 4.67
C ILE A 48 3.66 -2.98 4.65
N LEU A 49 2.47 -2.91 5.24
CA LEU A 49 1.78 -1.64 5.43
C LEU A 49 2.41 -0.91 6.62
N ARG A 50 2.71 0.37 6.45
CA ARG A 50 3.27 1.18 7.53
C ARG A 50 2.21 1.44 8.60
N GLU A 51 2.62 1.39 9.86
CA GLU A 51 1.74 1.64 11.00
C GLU A 51 1.79 3.09 11.46
N ASP A 52 2.79 3.85 11.01
CA ASP A 52 3.03 5.23 11.44
C ASP A 52 2.36 6.27 10.54
N VAL A 53 1.53 5.83 9.60
CA VAL A 53 0.79 6.73 8.71
C VAL A 53 -0.71 6.49 8.85
N ASP A 54 -1.50 7.54 8.63
CA ASP A 54 -2.95 7.42 8.54
C ASP A 54 -3.31 7.08 7.09
N PHE A 55 -3.65 5.82 6.85
CA PHE A 55 -3.96 5.31 5.52
C PHE A 55 -5.02 6.17 4.81
N TRP A 56 -6.13 6.44 5.49
CA TRP A 56 -7.23 7.16 4.85
C TRP A 56 -6.90 8.62 4.58
N ASP A 57 -6.04 9.21 5.39
CA ASP A 57 -5.54 10.57 5.15
C ASP A 57 -4.68 10.61 3.88
N VAL A 58 -3.81 9.62 3.71
CA VAL A 58 -2.98 9.49 2.51
C VAL A 58 -3.87 9.27 1.28
N VAL A 59 -4.86 8.40 1.39
CA VAL A 59 -5.81 8.16 0.29
C VAL A 59 -6.49 9.47 -0.13
N ALA A 60 -6.95 10.26 0.82
CA ALA A 60 -7.61 11.53 0.53
C ALA A 60 -6.67 12.51 -0.19
N GLN A 61 -5.39 12.50 0.15
CA GLN A 61 -4.42 13.39 -0.48
C GLN A 61 -4.12 13.03 -1.94
N HIS A 62 -4.42 11.81 -2.35
CA HIS A 62 -4.12 11.32 -3.70
C HIS A 62 -5.37 11.03 -4.52
N ALA A 63 -6.49 11.62 -4.17
CA ALA A 63 -7.70 11.54 -4.99
C ALA A 63 -7.45 12.28 -6.32
N LEU A 64 -7.85 11.66 -7.40
CA LEU A 64 -7.69 12.22 -8.75
C LEU A 64 -8.83 13.17 -9.11
#